data_6c7dbce527bd2a7ecb0cf8e3361a6fbe
#
_entry.id   6c7dbce527bd2a7ecb0cf8e3361a6fbe
#
_cell.length_a   1.000
_cell.length_b   1.000
_cell.length_c   1.000
_cell.angle_alpha   90.00
_cell.angle_beta   90.00
_cell.angle_gamma   90.00
#
_symmetry.space_group_name_H-M   'P 1'
#
loop_
_entity.id
_entity.type
_entity.pdbx_description
1 polymer ?
#
loop_
_entity_poly.entity_id
_entity_poly.type
_entity_poly.pdbx_seq_one_letter_code
_entity_poly.pdbx_strand_id
1 'polypeptide(L)'
;TLGKVNFDSVIIADFDESLKSITTSLLYTDVSPEEVYFITLNQWFDTSLLKEKSCQSLYFPSINKENYDKFSKEYYSTFKEYPNQLSIISYDLIGLIYYLIYQNNFIIDKKLFIRKNKFKGKIGFFEIKENKINHILNIYKIEDNNFKKIF
;
A
#
# COMPACT_ATOMS: atom_id res chain seq x y z
N THR A 1 3.20 25.79 -26.88
CA THR A 1 2.74 25.69 -25.48
C THR A 1 1.45 24.91 -25.46
N LEU A 2 1.46 23.73 -24.87
CA LEU A 2 0.26 23.00 -24.52
C LEU A 2 -0.56 23.90 -23.59
N GLY A 3 -1.87 24.00 -23.81
CA GLY A 3 -2.75 24.89 -23.04
C GLY A 3 -2.75 24.51 -21.56
N LYS A 4 -3.25 25.41 -20.72
CA LYS A 4 -3.37 25.19 -19.27
C LYS A 4 -4.13 23.90 -18.97
N VAL A 5 -3.56 23.06 -18.11
CA VAL A 5 -4.18 21.80 -17.66
C VAL A 5 -5.49 22.10 -16.95
N ASN A 6 -6.57 21.38 -17.32
CA ASN A 6 -7.92 21.58 -16.78
C ASN A 6 -8.34 20.51 -15.76
N PHE A 7 -7.39 19.93 -15.05
CA PHE A 7 -7.64 18.92 -14.00
C PHE A 7 -6.67 19.13 -12.84
N ASP A 8 -7.11 18.80 -11.64
CA ASP A 8 -6.35 18.99 -10.40
C ASP A 8 -5.58 17.73 -9.97
N SER A 9 -5.90 16.58 -10.54
CA SER A 9 -5.26 15.31 -10.18
C SER A 9 -5.24 14.31 -11.33
N VAL A 10 -4.24 13.43 -11.31
CA VAL A 10 -4.11 12.27 -12.19
C VAL A 10 -4.02 11.02 -11.33
N ILE A 11 -4.87 10.03 -11.60
CA ILE A 11 -4.78 8.72 -10.97
C ILE A 11 -4.08 7.77 -11.94
N ILE A 12 -2.94 7.25 -11.53
CA ILE A 12 -2.09 6.37 -12.32
C ILE A 12 -2.21 4.95 -11.75
N ALA A 13 -2.92 4.08 -12.46
CA ALA A 13 -3.13 2.69 -12.04
C ALA A 13 -2.04 1.79 -12.63
N ASP A 14 -0.79 2.04 -12.27
CA ASP A 14 0.36 1.29 -12.78
C ASP A 14 1.47 1.13 -11.73
N PHE A 15 2.45 0.28 -12.01
CA PHE A 15 3.53 -0.11 -11.12
C PHE A 15 4.88 -0.16 -11.86
N ASP A 16 5.97 -0.28 -11.10
CA ASP A 16 7.32 -0.51 -11.57
C ASP A 16 7.76 0.48 -12.68
N GLU A 17 8.36 -0.01 -13.73
CA GLU A 17 8.89 0.80 -14.84
C GLU A 17 7.80 1.52 -15.64
N SER A 18 6.59 0.93 -15.71
CA SER A 18 5.44 1.54 -16.38
C SER A 18 5.01 2.82 -15.66
N LEU A 19 4.92 2.79 -14.34
CA LEU A 19 4.61 3.96 -13.52
C LEU A 19 5.66 5.07 -13.72
N LYS A 20 6.95 4.73 -13.69
CA LYS A 20 8.05 5.69 -13.91
C LYS A 20 7.97 6.31 -15.31
N SER A 21 7.67 5.51 -16.33
CA SER A 21 7.51 5.97 -17.70
C SER A 21 6.34 6.95 -17.84
N ILE A 22 5.18 6.65 -17.22
CA ILE A 22 4.00 7.51 -17.26
C ILE A 22 4.27 8.83 -16.54
N THR A 23 4.81 8.78 -15.31
CA THR A 23 5.14 10.01 -14.55
C THR A 23 6.15 10.88 -15.29
N THR A 24 7.15 10.27 -15.91
CA THR A 24 8.12 10.98 -16.75
C THR A 24 7.46 11.62 -17.96
N SER A 25 6.56 10.90 -18.64
CA SER A 25 5.83 11.41 -19.80
C SER A 25 4.94 12.60 -19.45
N LEU A 26 4.29 12.57 -18.29
CA LEU A 26 3.50 13.69 -17.80
C LEU A 26 4.35 14.95 -17.61
N LEU A 27 5.55 14.85 -17.05
CA LEU A 27 6.46 15.98 -16.92
C LEU A 27 6.89 16.56 -18.29
N TYR A 28 7.06 15.72 -19.30
CA TYR A 28 7.38 16.17 -20.65
C TYR A 28 6.22 16.90 -21.35
N THR A 29 5.00 16.74 -20.85
CA THR A 29 3.81 17.42 -21.36
C THR A 29 3.40 18.62 -20.53
N ASP A 30 4.32 19.18 -19.77
CA ASP A 30 4.11 20.34 -18.87
C ASP A 30 3.08 20.08 -17.74
N VAL A 31 2.77 18.82 -17.45
CA VAL A 31 1.94 18.47 -16.29
C VAL A 31 2.84 18.30 -15.07
N SER A 32 2.90 19.37 -14.26
CA SER A 32 3.79 19.43 -13.10
C SER A 32 3.12 18.90 -11.82
N PRO A 33 3.83 18.14 -10.97
CA PRO A 33 3.33 17.78 -9.64
C PRO A 33 3.20 18.94 -8.67
N GLU A 34 3.63 20.15 -9.05
CA GLU A 34 3.40 21.40 -8.32
C GLU A 34 1.99 21.94 -8.56
N GLU A 35 1.39 21.65 -9.72
CA GLU A 35 0.07 22.11 -10.11
C GLU A 35 -1.00 21.01 -10.05
N VAL A 36 -0.59 19.75 -10.18
CA VAL A 36 -1.48 18.57 -10.31
C VAL A 36 -1.07 17.49 -9.33
N TYR A 37 -2.01 16.93 -8.57
CA TYR A 37 -1.74 15.80 -7.69
C TYR A 37 -1.54 14.50 -8.50
N PHE A 38 -0.35 13.90 -8.39
CA PHE A 38 -0.09 12.58 -8.93
C PHE A 38 -0.43 11.54 -7.86
N ILE A 39 -1.43 10.70 -8.13
CA ILE A 39 -1.94 9.71 -7.19
C ILE A 39 -1.80 8.34 -7.86
N THR A 40 -1.21 7.38 -7.17
CA THR A 40 -1.12 6.00 -7.65
C THR A 40 -1.71 5.02 -6.65
N LEU A 41 -1.72 3.74 -7.01
CA LEU A 41 -2.16 2.65 -6.17
C LEU A 41 -1.11 2.33 -5.11
N ASN A 42 -1.36 1.31 -4.28
CA ASN A 42 -0.43 0.86 -3.26
C ASN A 42 0.90 0.39 -3.86
N GLN A 43 1.96 1.13 -3.63
CA GLN A 43 3.31 0.84 -4.15
C GLN A 43 4.18 -0.01 -3.20
N TRP A 44 3.64 -0.43 -2.08
CA TRP A 44 4.34 -1.30 -1.11
C TRP A 44 5.76 -0.86 -0.75
N PHE A 45 6.00 0.46 -0.75
CA PHE A 45 7.30 1.06 -0.45
C PHE A 45 8.42 0.62 -1.41
N ASP A 46 8.12 0.59 -2.69
CA ASP A 46 9.14 0.37 -3.72
C ASP A 46 10.19 1.46 -3.68
N THR A 47 11.38 1.12 -3.18
CA THR A 47 12.49 2.05 -3.02
C THR A 47 13.07 2.52 -4.35
N SER A 48 12.77 1.85 -5.46
CA SER A 48 13.23 2.28 -6.79
C SER A 48 12.59 3.62 -7.19
N LEU A 49 11.35 3.88 -6.72
CA LEU A 49 10.64 5.14 -6.97
C LEU A 49 11.31 6.35 -6.31
N LEU A 50 12.04 6.15 -5.22
CA LEU A 50 12.71 7.23 -4.49
C LEU A 50 13.80 7.91 -5.31
N LYS A 51 14.41 7.19 -6.25
CA LYS A 51 15.48 7.69 -7.11
C LYS A 51 14.98 8.43 -8.33
N GLU A 52 13.71 8.28 -8.66
CA GLU A 52 13.10 8.87 -9.83
C GLU A 52 12.59 10.28 -9.55
N LYS A 53 13.12 11.27 -10.28
CA LYS A 53 12.69 12.67 -10.14
C LYS A 53 11.21 12.84 -10.49
N SER A 54 10.73 12.12 -11.49
CA SER A 54 9.33 12.16 -11.92
C SER A 54 8.34 11.57 -10.90
N CYS A 55 8.83 10.78 -9.95
CA CYS A 55 8.02 10.20 -8.88
C CYS A 55 8.05 11.05 -7.59
N GLN A 56 8.82 12.12 -7.53
CA GLN A 56 8.74 13.04 -6.39
C GLN A 56 7.36 13.71 -6.38
N SER A 57 6.81 13.90 -5.20
CA SER A 57 5.41 14.34 -4.98
C SER A 57 4.31 13.35 -5.38
N LEU A 58 4.65 12.09 -5.65
CA LEU A 58 3.68 11.03 -5.90
C LEU A 58 2.98 10.61 -4.60
N TYR A 59 1.64 10.58 -4.61
CA TYR A 59 0.82 10.13 -3.49
C TYR A 59 0.34 8.70 -3.70
N PHE A 60 0.31 7.90 -2.65
CA PHE A 60 -0.21 6.53 -2.71
C PHE A 60 -0.72 6.04 -1.35
N PRO A 61 -1.78 5.23 -1.33
CA PRO A 61 -2.19 4.51 -0.14
C PRO A 61 -1.25 3.33 0.12
N SER A 62 -0.91 3.07 1.38
CA SER A 62 -0.17 1.86 1.75
C SER A 62 -0.39 1.49 3.21
N ILE A 63 0.13 0.33 3.59
CA ILE A 63 0.15 -0.16 4.98
C ILE A 63 1.04 0.73 5.87
N ASN A 64 1.07 0.45 7.17
CA ASN A 64 1.98 1.18 8.06
C ASN A 64 3.45 0.81 7.75
N LYS A 65 4.26 1.82 7.41
CA LYS A 65 5.66 1.61 7.00
C LYS A 65 6.53 1.01 8.09
N GLU A 66 6.38 1.45 9.33
CA GLU A 66 7.18 0.92 10.45
C GLU A 66 6.89 -0.57 10.67
N ASN A 67 5.62 -0.96 10.59
CA ASN A 67 5.22 -2.36 10.69
C ASN A 67 5.76 -3.17 9.51
N TYR A 68 5.70 -2.61 8.29
CA TYR A 68 6.29 -3.23 7.11
C TYR A 68 7.79 -3.47 7.25
N ASP A 69 8.55 -2.44 7.69
CA ASP A 69 9.99 -2.53 7.86
C ASP A 69 10.36 -3.58 8.94
N LYS A 70 9.61 -3.60 10.04
CA LYS A 70 9.79 -4.59 11.09
C LYS A 70 9.52 -6.02 10.62
N PHE A 71 8.41 -6.22 9.94
CA PHE A 71 8.06 -7.51 9.37
C PHE A 71 9.11 -7.97 8.35
N SER A 72 9.54 -7.08 7.46
CA SER A 72 10.55 -7.39 6.44
C SER A 72 11.89 -7.81 7.04
N LYS A 73 12.32 -7.17 8.12
CA LYS A 73 13.53 -7.56 8.86
C LYS A 73 13.39 -8.95 9.51
N GLU A 74 12.27 -9.20 10.16
CA GLU A 74 11.99 -10.49 10.80
C GLU A 74 11.91 -11.62 9.75
N TYR A 75 11.24 -11.37 8.63
CA TYR A 75 11.14 -12.30 7.52
C TYR A 75 12.52 -12.63 6.95
N TYR A 76 13.33 -11.61 6.66
CA TYR A 76 14.68 -11.78 6.16
C TYR A 76 15.57 -12.56 7.13
N SER A 77 15.43 -12.33 8.44
CA SER A 77 16.21 -13.07 9.44
C SER A 77 15.96 -14.58 9.38
N THR A 78 14.73 -14.98 9.06
CA THR A 78 14.28 -16.36 9.00
C THR A 78 14.55 -17.01 7.64
N PHE A 79 14.17 -16.32 6.56
CA PHE A 79 14.15 -16.93 5.21
C PHE A 79 15.32 -16.48 4.32
N LYS A 80 16.12 -15.48 4.76
CA LYS A 80 17.22 -14.87 3.99
C LYS A 80 16.78 -14.21 2.67
N GLU A 81 15.48 -13.94 2.56
CA GLU A 81 14.85 -13.26 1.44
C GLU A 81 13.92 -12.17 1.95
N TYR A 82 13.63 -11.16 1.13
CA TYR A 82 12.64 -10.15 1.47
C TYR A 82 11.23 -10.63 1.12
N PRO A 83 10.23 -10.30 1.96
CA PRO A 83 8.86 -10.70 1.69
C PRO A 83 8.30 -9.95 0.47
N ASN A 84 7.61 -10.67 -0.40
CA ASN A 84 6.76 -10.06 -1.40
C ASN A 84 5.40 -9.66 -0.82
N GLN A 85 4.60 -8.93 -1.59
CA GLN A 85 3.28 -8.46 -1.15
C GLN A 85 2.36 -9.60 -0.70
N LEU A 86 2.37 -10.73 -1.41
CA LEU A 86 1.53 -11.88 -1.09
C LEU A 86 1.95 -12.54 0.23
N SER A 87 3.24 -12.62 0.51
CA SER A 87 3.76 -13.16 1.78
C SER A 87 3.23 -12.36 2.98
N ILE A 88 3.20 -11.05 2.85
CA ILE A 88 2.75 -10.14 3.91
C ILE A 88 1.25 -10.29 4.17
N ILE A 89 0.46 -10.25 3.09
CA ILE A 89 -1.00 -10.40 3.17
C ILE A 89 -1.36 -11.80 3.71
N SER A 90 -0.68 -12.84 3.23
CA SER A 90 -0.94 -14.22 3.66
C SER A 90 -0.61 -14.43 5.13
N TYR A 91 0.45 -13.81 5.64
CA TYR A 91 0.80 -13.89 7.05
C TYR A 91 -0.33 -13.38 7.95
N ASP A 92 -0.84 -12.19 7.67
CA ASP A 92 -1.93 -11.61 8.46
C ASP A 92 -3.26 -12.34 8.24
N LEU A 93 -3.53 -12.82 7.03
CA LEU A 93 -4.72 -13.61 6.72
C LEU A 93 -4.76 -14.93 7.53
N ILE A 94 -3.65 -15.66 7.56
CA ILE A 94 -3.56 -16.90 8.34
C ILE A 94 -3.69 -16.60 9.84
N GLY A 95 -3.06 -15.52 10.30
CA GLY A 95 -3.21 -15.05 11.67
C GLY A 95 -4.66 -14.74 12.03
N LEU A 96 -5.40 -14.07 11.14
CA LEU A 96 -6.82 -13.78 11.32
C LEU A 96 -7.66 -15.08 11.37
N ILE A 97 -7.45 -15.99 10.44
CA ILE A 97 -8.16 -17.28 10.40
C ILE A 97 -7.93 -18.05 11.70
N TYR A 98 -6.68 -18.18 12.11
CA TYR A 98 -6.33 -18.87 13.36
C TYR A 98 -6.99 -18.21 14.56
N TYR A 99 -6.95 -16.88 14.67
CA TYR A 99 -7.57 -16.14 15.75
C TYR A 99 -9.09 -16.38 15.83
N LEU A 100 -9.78 -16.34 14.70
CA LEU A 100 -11.24 -16.57 14.65
C LEU A 100 -11.61 -17.99 15.07
N ILE A 101 -10.86 -18.99 14.60
CA ILE A 101 -11.07 -20.39 14.96
C ILE A 101 -10.76 -20.62 16.44
N TYR A 102 -9.68 -20.04 16.95
CA TYR A 102 -9.30 -20.12 18.37
C TYR A 102 -10.39 -19.52 19.27
N GLN A 103 -10.93 -18.34 18.92
CA GLN A 103 -12.03 -17.70 19.65
C GLN A 103 -13.34 -18.52 19.66
N ASN A 104 -13.49 -19.42 18.73
CA ASN A 104 -14.63 -20.31 18.60
C ASN A 104 -14.34 -21.75 19.08
N ASN A 105 -13.41 -21.92 20.01
CA ASN A 105 -13.02 -23.23 20.58
C ASN A 105 -12.63 -24.25 19.51
N PHE A 106 -11.93 -23.83 18.47
CA PHE A 106 -11.51 -24.63 17.31
C PHE A 106 -12.66 -25.22 16.47
N ILE A 107 -13.87 -24.71 16.63
CA ILE A 107 -15.00 -25.06 15.77
C ILE A 107 -15.03 -24.14 14.57
N ILE A 108 -14.93 -24.67 13.35
CA ILE A 108 -14.98 -23.91 12.11
C ILE A 108 -16.45 -23.69 11.72
N ASP A 109 -16.91 -22.45 11.78
CA ASP A 109 -18.24 -22.02 11.34
C ASP A 109 -18.10 -20.87 10.34
N LYS A 110 -18.81 -20.94 9.20
CA LYS A 110 -18.86 -19.88 8.20
C LYS A 110 -19.26 -18.52 8.78
N LYS A 111 -20.08 -18.52 9.84
CA LYS A 111 -20.52 -17.29 10.54
C LYS A 111 -19.37 -16.50 11.15
N LEU A 112 -18.23 -17.13 11.44
CA LEU A 112 -17.04 -16.44 11.97
C LEU A 112 -16.48 -15.42 11.00
N PHE A 113 -16.56 -15.73 9.70
CA PHE A 113 -16.02 -14.89 8.62
C PHE A 113 -17.01 -13.83 8.12
N ILE A 114 -18.24 -13.84 8.63
CA ILE A 114 -19.30 -12.89 8.26
C ILE A 114 -19.48 -11.82 9.35
N ARG A 115 -19.13 -12.13 10.60
CA ARG A 115 -19.26 -11.21 11.73
C ARG A 115 -18.39 -9.98 11.51
N LYS A 116 -18.99 -8.81 11.76
CA LYS A 116 -18.24 -7.55 11.82
C LYS A 116 -17.20 -7.65 12.94
N ASN A 117 -15.94 -7.76 12.58
CA ASN A 117 -14.81 -7.81 13.49
C ASN A 117 -13.72 -6.88 13.02
N LYS A 118 -13.09 -6.18 13.98
CA LYS A 118 -11.83 -5.49 13.75
C LYS A 118 -10.69 -6.35 14.25
N PHE A 119 -9.70 -6.53 13.42
CA PHE A 119 -8.53 -7.33 13.73
C PHE A 119 -7.26 -6.48 13.51
N LYS A 120 -6.35 -6.53 14.47
CA LYS A 120 -5.03 -5.92 14.36
C LYS A 120 -4.05 -6.99 13.95
N GLY A 121 -3.70 -7.01 12.66
CA GLY A 121 -2.63 -7.84 12.13
C GLY A 121 -1.25 -7.25 12.40
N LYS A 122 -0.22 -7.93 11.91
CA LYS A 122 1.17 -7.50 12.02
C LYS A 122 1.43 -6.21 11.23
N ILE A 123 0.81 -6.07 10.07
CA ILE A 123 1.03 -4.93 9.16
C ILE A 123 -0.08 -3.87 9.22
N GLY A 124 -1.18 -4.11 9.88
CA GLY A 124 -2.25 -3.12 9.96
C GLY A 124 -3.55 -3.62 10.55
N PHE A 125 -4.59 -2.81 10.40
CA PHE A 125 -5.93 -3.13 10.85
C PHE A 125 -6.79 -3.62 9.70
N PHE A 126 -7.51 -4.70 9.95
CA PHE A 126 -8.51 -5.25 9.06
C PHE A 126 -9.89 -5.15 9.69
N GLU A 127 -10.89 -4.93 8.87
CA GLU A 127 -12.29 -5.00 9.27
C GLU A 127 -13.01 -5.98 8.35
N ILE A 128 -13.70 -6.95 8.93
CA ILE A 128 -14.63 -7.81 8.20
C ILE A 128 -15.99 -7.11 8.22
N LYS A 129 -16.49 -6.77 7.04
CA LYS A 129 -17.80 -6.13 6.88
C LYS A 129 -18.40 -6.58 5.55
N GLU A 130 -19.67 -7.03 5.58
CA GLU A 130 -20.43 -7.41 4.37
C GLU A 130 -19.69 -8.44 3.48
N ASN A 131 -19.11 -9.46 4.10
CA ASN A 131 -18.32 -10.51 3.43
C ASN A 131 -17.06 -9.99 2.72
N LYS A 132 -16.59 -8.80 3.09
CA LYS A 132 -15.37 -8.20 2.56
C LYS A 132 -14.39 -7.94 3.69
N ILE A 133 -13.11 -8.08 3.37
CA ILE A 133 -12.02 -7.64 4.26
C ILE A 133 -11.59 -6.26 3.80
N ASN A 134 -11.79 -5.27 4.66
CA ASN A 134 -11.35 -3.91 4.44
C ASN A 134 -10.04 -3.70 5.20
N HIS A 135 -9.02 -3.26 4.50
CA HIS A 135 -7.74 -2.90 5.09
C HIS A 135 -7.68 -1.38 5.29
N ILE A 136 -7.32 -0.93 6.48
CA ILE A 136 -7.14 0.49 6.76
C ILE A 136 -5.73 0.87 6.32
N LEU A 137 -5.64 1.70 5.31
CA LEU A 137 -4.39 2.19 4.75
C LEU A 137 -4.09 3.61 5.23
N ASN A 138 -2.81 3.95 5.25
CA ASN A 138 -2.33 5.31 5.41
C ASN A 138 -2.06 5.91 4.02
N ILE A 139 -2.02 7.22 3.91
CA ILE A 139 -1.59 7.92 2.70
C ILE A 139 -0.15 8.37 2.88
N TYR A 140 0.66 8.08 1.89
CA TYR A 140 2.06 8.47 1.80
C TYR A 140 2.30 9.40 0.61
N LYS A 141 3.36 10.18 0.70
CA LYS A 141 3.92 10.99 -0.37
C LYS A 141 5.40 10.67 -0.52
N ILE A 142 5.89 10.60 -1.74
CA ILE A 142 7.33 10.58 -2.00
C ILE A 142 7.82 12.01 -1.98
N GLU A 143 8.72 12.33 -1.05
CA GLU A 143 9.29 13.67 -0.89
C GLU A 143 10.70 13.57 -0.31
N ASP A 144 11.63 14.33 -0.87
CA ASP A 144 13.05 14.32 -0.48
C ASP A 144 13.66 12.90 -0.49
N ASN A 145 13.34 12.10 -1.50
CA ASN A 145 13.74 10.70 -1.63
C ASN A 145 13.31 9.80 -0.45
N ASN A 146 12.22 10.14 0.21
CA ASN A 146 11.67 9.39 1.33
C ASN A 146 10.15 9.19 1.18
N PHE A 147 9.63 8.17 1.85
CA PHE A 147 8.21 7.96 2.01
C PHE A 147 7.72 8.71 3.25
N LYS A 148 7.07 9.83 3.06
CA LYS A 148 6.47 10.62 4.16
C LYS A 148 5.02 10.22 4.34
N LYS A 149 4.62 9.83 5.55
CA LYS A 149 3.22 9.64 5.91
C LYS A 149 2.54 11.00 5.99
N ILE A 150 1.37 11.12 5.32
CA ILE A 150 0.56 12.34 5.31
C ILE A 150 -0.67 12.18 6.21
N PHE A 151 -1.34 11.01 6.13
CA PHE A 151 -2.49 10.66 6.97
C PHE A 151 -2.39 9.22 7.46
#